data_bba685fa270ceb09be1e623dd89ad2fd
#
_entry.id   bba685fa270ceb09be1e623dd89ad2fd
#
_cell.length_a   1.000
_cell.length_b   1.000
_cell.length_c   1.000
_cell.angle_alpha   90.00
_cell.angle_beta   90.00
_cell.angle_gamma   90.00
#
_symmetry.space_group_name_H-M   'P 1'
#
loop_
_entity.id
_entity.type
_entity.pdbx_description
1 polymer ?
#
loop_
_entity_poly.entity_id
_entity_poly.type
_entity_poly.pdbx_seq_one_letter_code
_entity_poly.pdbx_strand_id
1 'polypeptide(L)'
;MAPVPKGVRPTSDRVRESVFNALGQFFDGGEVLDLYAGTGAMGIEAMSRGCERAVFVERAGQAVAAIHENLERTGFEDRAEVVRSDVGRALDLMLGEGRAFNLIFADPPYRIAKTEVGALLSRFGALLAPGGRLVIESGEAPAGVAGGEKGVTRRYGGTFVTILERSEITMIVAVCPGSFDPVTTGHLDIIRRACGIFDHVVVAVGSNLRKKSRLPAAERARLIEKVTGGLENVSVEVMEGLLVDFARDQEAKVVVKGLRAVSDFESEFEQAQLNRKMYPELETVFIMAAAEHSFLSSSVVREIASLGGEVRGLVPEGILETVREIYSSADGNI
;
A
#
# COMPACT_ATOMS: atom_id res chain seq x y z
N MET A 1 -28.38 15.86 24.35
CA MET A 1 -28.81 15.70 22.94
C MET A 1 -30.21 16.26 22.77
N ALA A 2 -30.47 16.87 21.61
CA ALA A 2 -31.80 17.32 21.23
C ALA A 2 -32.78 16.15 21.15
N PRO A 3 -34.11 16.38 21.40
CA PRO A 3 -35.13 15.35 21.30
C PRO A 3 -35.18 14.77 19.86
N VAL A 4 -35.30 13.43 19.78
CA VAL A 4 -35.33 12.74 18.49
C VAL A 4 -36.62 13.07 17.74
N PRO A 5 -36.55 13.56 16.50
CA PRO A 5 -37.71 13.87 15.70
C PRO A 5 -38.58 12.63 15.41
N LYS A 6 -39.92 12.81 15.29
CA LYS A 6 -40.85 11.73 14.91
C LYS A 6 -40.38 11.08 13.59
N GLY A 7 -40.14 9.75 13.60
CA GLY A 7 -39.76 8.99 12.43
C GLY A 7 -38.24 8.73 12.31
N VAL A 8 -37.43 9.34 13.15
CA VAL A 8 -35.98 9.00 13.28
C VAL A 8 -35.84 7.98 14.42
N ARG A 9 -35.26 6.83 14.13
CA ARG A 9 -34.96 5.81 15.16
C ARG A 9 -33.58 6.15 15.74
N PRO A 10 -33.46 6.43 17.05
CA PRO A 10 -32.14 6.66 17.63
C PRO A 10 -31.41 5.31 17.71
N THR A 11 -30.15 5.27 17.29
CA THR A 11 -29.24 4.20 17.71
C THR A 11 -29.24 4.18 19.24
N SER A 12 -29.61 3.03 19.84
CA SER A 12 -29.72 2.98 21.29
C SER A 12 -28.36 3.26 21.93
N ASP A 13 -28.34 3.97 23.07
CA ASP A 13 -27.08 4.28 23.80
C ASP A 13 -26.23 3.05 24.03
N ARG A 14 -26.87 1.89 24.26
CA ARG A 14 -26.20 0.60 24.44
C ARG A 14 -25.51 0.10 23.18
N VAL A 15 -26.11 0.28 22.01
CA VAL A 15 -25.49 -0.11 20.72
C VAL A 15 -24.33 0.82 20.43
N ARG A 16 -24.51 2.13 20.61
CA ARG A 16 -23.45 3.14 20.41
C ARG A 16 -22.25 2.84 21.31
N GLU A 17 -22.44 2.63 22.61
CA GLU A 17 -21.37 2.24 23.54
C GLU A 17 -20.65 0.95 23.10
N SER A 18 -21.41 -0.05 22.68
CA SER A 18 -20.82 -1.31 22.22
C SER A 18 -20.01 -1.16 20.92
N VAL A 19 -20.45 -0.29 20.00
CA VAL A 19 -19.71 0.02 18.77
C VAL A 19 -18.37 0.68 19.12
N PHE A 20 -18.38 1.71 19.96
CA PHE A 20 -17.15 2.41 20.33
C PHE A 20 -16.21 1.56 21.21
N ASN A 21 -16.74 0.65 22.03
CA ASN A 21 -15.91 -0.34 22.73
C ASN A 21 -15.22 -1.32 21.76
N ALA A 22 -15.85 -1.64 20.62
CA ALA A 22 -15.24 -2.50 19.60
C ALA A 22 -14.25 -1.75 18.69
N LEU A 23 -14.47 -0.45 18.45
CA LEU A 23 -13.58 0.41 17.65
C LEU A 23 -12.33 0.90 18.43
N GLY A 24 -12.35 0.84 19.76
CA GLY A 24 -11.39 1.48 20.64
C GLY A 24 -11.98 2.74 21.29
N GLN A 25 -11.44 3.09 22.45
CA GLN A 25 -11.99 4.20 23.24
C GLN A 25 -11.59 5.59 22.73
N PHE A 26 -10.47 5.68 22.03
CA PHE A 26 -9.91 6.94 21.52
C PHE A 26 -9.39 6.78 20.10
N PHE A 27 -9.48 7.88 19.35
CA PHE A 27 -8.96 7.99 17.99
C PHE A 27 -7.79 8.98 17.99
N ASP A 28 -6.80 8.73 17.14
CA ASP A 28 -5.64 9.61 16.95
C ASP A 28 -5.87 10.47 15.68
N GLY A 29 -6.84 11.39 15.79
CA GLY A 29 -7.22 12.26 14.69
C GLY A 29 -8.13 11.62 13.64
N GLY A 30 -8.04 12.14 12.40
CA GLY A 30 -8.76 11.66 11.24
C GLY A 30 -10.17 12.22 11.07
N GLU A 31 -10.78 11.91 9.92
CA GLU A 31 -12.10 12.39 9.52
C GLU A 31 -13.14 11.26 9.58
N VAL A 32 -14.33 11.56 10.13
CA VAL A 32 -15.45 10.63 10.20
C VAL A 32 -16.58 11.06 9.28
N LEU A 33 -17.18 10.08 8.58
CA LEU A 33 -18.38 10.26 7.76
C LEU A 33 -19.56 9.53 8.44
N ASP A 34 -20.58 10.28 8.80
CA ASP A 34 -21.81 9.75 9.42
C ASP A 34 -22.95 9.80 8.38
N LEU A 35 -23.23 8.64 7.78
CA LEU A 35 -24.24 8.46 6.75
C LEU A 35 -25.57 8.04 7.39
N TYR A 36 -26.68 8.64 6.93
CA TYR A 36 -27.98 8.52 7.58
C TYR A 36 -27.95 9.05 9.02
N ALA A 37 -27.25 10.19 9.21
CA ALA A 37 -26.77 10.66 10.50
C ALA A 37 -27.84 10.90 11.58
N GLY A 38 -29.11 11.04 11.19
CA GLY A 38 -30.22 11.27 12.13
C GLY A 38 -29.97 12.52 12.98
N THR A 39 -29.67 12.34 14.27
CA THR A 39 -29.31 13.44 15.19
C THR A 39 -27.80 13.70 15.27
N GLY A 40 -26.97 13.00 14.49
CA GLY A 40 -25.52 13.10 14.47
C GLY A 40 -24.82 12.42 15.64
N ALA A 41 -25.49 11.50 16.33
CA ALA A 41 -24.98 10.93 17.57
C ALA A 41 -23.68 10.13 17.40
N MET A 42 -23.50 9.42 16.26
CA MET A 42 -22.29 8.62 16.00
C MET A 42 -21.09 9.50 15.65
N GLY A 43 -21.27 10.46 14.75
CA GLY A 43 -20.20 11.38 14.36
C GLY A 43 -19.77 12.31 15.50
N ILE A 44 -20.71 12.83 16.30
CA ILE A 44 -20.42 13.65 17.49
C ILE A 44 -19.65 12.84 18.54
N GLU A 45 -20.04 11.61 18.80
CA GLU A 45 -19.31 10.70 19.71
C GLU A 45 -17.89 10.42 19.21
N ALA A 46 -17.70 10.19 17.90
CA ALA A 46 -16.39 10.01 17.32
C ALA A 46 -15.48 11.25 17.50
N MET A 47 -16.01 12.44 17.29
CA MET A 47 -15.28 13.69 17.56
C MET A 47 -14.94 13.87 19.03
N SER A 48 -15.83 13.50 19.95
CA SER A 48 -15.57 13.56 21.39
C SER A 48 -14.48 12.58 21.84
N ARG A 49 -14.21 11.55 21.03
CA ARG A 49 -13.18 10.52 21.27
C ARG A 49 -11.90 10.74 20.48
N GLY A 50 -11.74 11.87 19.78
CA GLY A 50 -10.48 12.27 19.18
C GLY A 50 -10.48 12.43 17.66
N CYS A 51 -11.55 12.09 16.93
CA CYS A 51 -11.63 12.43 15.51
C CYS A 51 -11.57 13.96 15.32
N GLU A 52 -10.81 14.42 14.35
CA GLU A 52 -10.59 15.85 14.11
C GLU A 52 -11.79 16.54 13.48
N ARG A 53 -12.44 15.89 12.52
CA ARG A 53 -13.54 16.43 11.72
C ARG A 53 -14.62 15.39 11.51
N ALA A 54 -15.85 15.87 11.27
CA ALA A 54 -16.98 15.01 10.92
C ALA A 54 -17.80 15.60 9.77
N VAL A 55 -18.23 14.71 8.87
CA VAL A 55 -19.20 15.00 7.82
C VAL A 55 -20.47 14.23 8.11
N PHE A 56 -21.58 14.94 8.20
CA PHE A 56 -22.90 14.35 8.46
C PHE A 56 -23.74 14.42 7.20
N VAL A 57 -24.26 13.29 6.73
CA VAL A 57 -25.16 13.21 5.58
C VAL A 57 -26.54 12.80 6.06
N GLU A 58 -27.50 13.73 5.91
CA GLU A 58 -28.89 13.51 6.32
C GLU A 58 -29.85 14.24 5.36
N ARG A 59 -30.95 13.60 4.97
CA ARG A 59 -31.92 14.19 4.05
C ARG A 59 -33.05 14.93 4.74
N ALA A 60 -33.43 14.48 5.95
CA ALA A 60 -34.59 15.01 6.68
C ALA A 60 -34.27 16.36 7.35
N GLY A 61 -34.92 17.43 6.94
CA GLY A 61 -34.62 18.76 7.46
C GLY A 61 -34.74 18.92 8.98
N GLN A 62 -35.68 18.19 9.64
CA GLN A 62 -35.78 18.18 11.09
C GLN A 62 -34.59 17.51 11.78
N ALA A 63 -34.04 16.42 11.17
CA ALA A 63 -32.86 15.75 11.66
C ALA A 63 -31.60 16.62 11.45
N VAL A 64 -31.47 17.27 10.29
CA VAL A 64 -30.40 18.26 10.03
C VAL A 64 -30.41 19.39 11.08
N ALA A 65 -31.60 19.93 11.43
CA ALA A 65 -31.70 20.93 12.49
C ALA A 65 -31.23 20.39 13.85
N ALA A 66 -31.58 19.13 14.16
CA ALA A 66 -31.13 18.49 15.39
C ALA A 66 -29.59 18.24 15.41
N ILE A 67 -28.96 17.93 14.26
CA ILE A 67 -27.50 17.84 14.14
C ILE A 67 -26.87 19.18 14.49
N HIS A 68 -27.33 20.30 13.91
CA HIS A 68 -26.80 21.65 14.20
C HIS A 68 -26.94 21.99 15.67
N GLU A 69 -28.12 21.77 16.27
CA GLU A 69 -28.33 22.00 17.70
C GLU A 69 -27.40 21.17 18.60
N ASN A 70 -27.15 19.89 18.23
CA ASN A 70 -26.24 19.03 18.98
C ASN A 70 -24.77 19.45 18.81
N LEU A 71 -24.36 19.90 17.63
CA LEU A 71 -23.03 20.44 17.36
C LEU A 71 -22.79 21.70 18.20
N GLU A 72 -23.73 22.64 18.22
CA GLU A 72 -23.65 23.85 19.04
C GLU A 72 -23.51 23.51 20.53
N ARG A 73 -24.32 22.59 21.03
CA ARG A 73 -24.24 22.15 22.45
C ARG A 73 -22.94 21.49 22.83
N THR A 74 -22.22 20.89 21.87
CA THR A 74 -20.97 20.18 22.09
C THR A 74 -19.74 20.99 21.69
N GLY A 75 -19.92 22.17 21.06
CA GLY A 75 -18.84 23.04 20.62
C GLY A 75 -18.04 22.47 19.44
N PHE A 76 -18.71 21.71 18.56
CA PHE A 76 -18.05 21.04 17.43
C PHE A 76 -18.40 21.65 16.07
N GLU A 77 -19.09 22.79 16.03
CA GLU A 77 -19.58 23.41 14.77
C GLU A 77 -18.44 23.67 13.78
N ASP A 78 -17.32 24.21 14.24
CA ASP A 78 -16.18 24.59 13.40
C ASP A 78 -15.43 23.38 12.81
N ARG A 79 -15.72 22.16 13.31
CA ARG A 79 -15.10 20.91 12.88
C ARG A 79 -16.09 19.97 12.18
N ALA A 80 -17.28 20.45 11.88
CA ALA A 80 -18.37 19.66 11.32
C ALA A 80 -18.86 20.22 10.00
N GLU A 81 -19.11 19.35 9.04
CA GLU A 81 -19.81 19.64 7.79
C GLU A 81 -21.15 18.91 7.79
N VAL A 82 -22.26 19.62 7.56
CA VAL A 82 -23.59 19.02 7.49
C VAL A 82 -24.12 19.11 6.08
N VAL A 83 -24.23 17.96 5.41
CA VAL A 83 -24.67 17.82 4.02
C VAL A 83 -26.13 17.36 4.01
N ARG A 84 -27.06 18.29 3.69
CA ARG A 84 -28.48 17.94 3.49
C ARG A 84 -28.67 17.32 2.10
N SER A 85 -28.55 15.99 2.01
CA SER A 85 -28.65 15.25 0.74
C SER A 85 -29.17 13.84 0.95
N ASP A 86 -29.58 13.21 -0.15
CA ASP A 86 -29.66 11.75 -0.21
C ASP A 86 -28.26 11.16 -0.19
N VAL A 87 -28.08 10.02 0.52
CA VAL A 87 -26.77 9.39 0.70
C VAL A 87 -26.14 8.99 -0.64
N GLY A 88 -26.93 8.46 -1.59
CA GLY A 88 -26.42 8.08 -2.91
C GLY A 88 -25.75 9.25 -3.64
N ARG A 89 -26.41 10.42 -3.66
CA ARG A 89 -25.88 11.65 -4.28
C ARG A 89 -24.66 12.19 -3.53
N ALA A 90 -24.69 12.16 -2.20
CA ALA A 90 -23.55 12.62 -1.40
C ALA A 90 -22.30 11.74 -1.66
N LEU A 91 -22.48 10.43 -1.75
CA LEU A 91 -21.38 9.51 -2.08
C LEU A 91 -20.79 9.78 -3.47
N ASP A 92 -21.63 10.05 -4.50
CA ASP A 92 -21.16 10.38 -5.85
C ASP A 92 -20.29 11.64 -5.86
N LEU A 93 -20.70 12.65 -5.11
CA LEU A 93 -19.96 13.91 -4.97
C LEU A 93 -18.60 13.66 -4.29
N MET A 94 -18.60 13.00 -3.13
CA MET A 94 -17.39 12.75 -2.34
C MET A 94 -16.40 11.86 -3.08
N LEU A 95 -16.87 10.85 -3.83
CA LEU A 95 -16.03 10.03 -4.70
C LEU A 95 -15.42 10.85 -5.84
N GLY A 96 -16.21 11.75 -6.45
CA GLY A 96 -15.72 12.66 -7.49
C GLY A 96 -14.67 13.66 -7.00
N GLU A 97 -14.74 14.04 -5.73
CA GLU A 97 -13.77 14.91 -5.04
C GLU A 97 -12.53 14.16 -4.51
N GLY A 98 -12.52 12.82 -4.59
CA GLY A 98 -11.42 12.00 -4.08
C GLY A 98 -11.29 12.01 -2.55
N ARG A 99 -12.41 12.25 -1.82
CA ARG A 99 -12.40 12.26 -0.36
C ARG A 99 -12.16 10.86 0.21
N ALA A 100 -11.51 10.81 1.37
CA ALA A 100 -11.28 9.57 2.10
C ALA A 100 -11.47 9.79 3.60
N PHE A 101 -12.07 8.81 4.28
CA PHE A 101 -12.44 8.89 5.70
C PHE A 101 -11.81 7.78 6.51
N ASN A 102 -11.37 8.09 7.72
CA ASN A 102 -10.80 7.10 8.64
C ASN A 102 -11.89 6.26 9.32
N LEU A 103 -13.10 6.80 9.42
CA LEU A 103 -14.24 6.11 10.01
C LEU A 103 -15.52 6.47 9.25
N ILE A 104 -16.29 5.47 8.85
CA ILE A 104 -17.58 5.65 8.22
C ILE A 104 -18.63 4.94 9.06
N PHE A 105 -19.69 5.64 9.45
CA PHE A 105 -20.91 5.05 10.02
C PHE A 105 -22.01 5.02 8.97
N ALA A 106 -22.75 3.92 8.89
CA ALA A 106 -23.89 3.77 8.00
C ALA A 106 -25.01 2.96 8.70
N ASP A 107 -26.15 3.62 8.93
CA ASP A 107 -27.39 2.98 9.41
C ASP A 107 -28.49 3.13 8.34
N PRO A 108 -28.40 2.37 7.23
CA PRO A 108 -29.36 2.48 6.14
C PRO A 108 -30.75 1.98 6.58
N PRO A 109 -31.84 2.61 6.11
CA PRO A 109 -33.18 2.16 6.44
C PRO A 109 -33.43 0.72 5.97
N TYR A 110 -34.06 -0.11 6.81
CA TYR A 110 -34.30 -1.56 6.63
C TYR A 110 -35.02 -1.96 5.32
N ARG A 111 -35.49 -1.02 4.51
CA ARG A 111 -36.17 -1.26 3.23
C ARG A 111 -35.24 -1.32 2.02
N ILE A 112 -33.95 -1.13 2.22
CA ILE A 112 -32.96 -1.23 1.11
C ILE A 112 -32.84 -2.70 0.69
N ALA A 113 -33.05 -2.97 -0.61
CA ALA A 113 -32.96 -4.31 -1.15
C ALA A 113 -31.52 -4.89 -0.98
N LYS A 114 -31.39 -6.19 -0.74
CA LYS A 114 -30.07 -6.85 -0.54
C LYS A 114 -29.07 -6.56 -1.66
N THR A 115 -29.54 -6.38 -2.88
CA THR A 115 -28.73 -6.01 -4.06
C THR A 115 -28.18 -4.58 -3.99
N GLU A 116 -28.93 -3.65 -3.37
CA GLU A 116 -28.50 -2.27 -3.19
C GLU A 116 -27.47 -2.14 -2.06
N VAL A 117 -27.55 -3.00 -1.04
CA VAL A 117 -26.58 -3.03 0.05
C VAL A 117 -25.18 -3.35 -0.47
N GLY A 118 -25.03 -4.33 -1.38
CA GLY A 118 -23.73 -4.66 -1.98
C GLY A 118 -23.12 -3.52 -2.78
N ALA A 119 -23.94 -2.81 -3.56
CA ALA A 119 -23.48 -1.65 -4.32
C ALA A 119 -23.08 -0.48 -3.40
N LEU A 120 -23.82 -0.26 -2.30
CA LEU A 120 -23.48 0.74 -1.29
C LEU A 120 -22.18 0.37 -0.55
N LEU A 121 -21.98 -0.90 -0.19
CA LEU A 121 -20.76 -1.39 0.46
C LEU A 121 -19.50 -1.10 -0.37
N SER A 122 -19.53 -1.37 -1.67
CA SER A 122 -18.40 -1.07 -2.57
C SER A 122 -18.10 0.43 -2.61
N ARG A 123 -19.13 1.28 -2.59
CA ARG A 123 -18.97 2.76 -2.58
C ARG A 123 -18.43 3.25 -1.23
N PHE A 124 -18.88 2.69 -0.12
CA PHE A 124 -18.34 3.00 1.21
C PHE A 124 -16.87 2.59 1.31
N GLY A 125 -16.51 1.38 0.83
CA GLY A 125 -15.14 0.92 0.79
C GLY A 125 -14.20 1.82 -0.02
N ALA A 126 -14.69 2.40 -1.13
CA ALA A 126 -13.92 3.33 -1.95
C ALA A 126 -13.63 4.66 -1.23
N LEU A 127 -14.49 5.08 -0.28
CA LEU A 127 -14.31 6.26 0.55
C LEU A 127 -13.52 6.02 1.84
N LEU A 128 -13.16 4.78 2.17
CA LEU A 128 -12.31 4.52 3.33
C LEU A 128 -10.85 4.90 3.03
N ALA A 129 -10.21 5.60 3.94
CA ALA A 129 -8.76 5.74 3.96
C ALA A 129 -8.09 4.37 4.19
N PRO A 130 -6.81 4.18 3.82
CA PRO A 130 -6.04 3.01 4.24
C PRO A 130 -6.10 2.86 5.78
N GLY A 131 -6.34 1.64 6.27
CA GLY A 131 -6.58 1.39 7.70
C GLY A 131 -7.91 1.93 8.25
N GLY A 132 -8.72 2.56 7.41
CA GLY A 132 -10.03 3.09 7.79
C GLY A 132 -11.06 2.01 8.09
N ARG A 133 -12.06 2.35 8.90
CA ARG A 133 -13.08 1.40 9.35
C ARG A 133 -14.48 1.86 8.96
N LEU A 134 -15.29 0.90 8.49
CA LEU A 134 -16.69 1.08 8.17
C LEU A 134 -17.54 0.32 9.18
N VAL A 135 -18.48 1.00 9.79
CA VAL A 135 -19.46 0.44 10.73
C VAL A 135 -20.83 0.48 10.09
N ILE A 136 -21.43 -0.68 9.90
CA ILE A 136 -22.76 -0.80 9.31
C ILE A 136 -23.72 -1.40 10.31
N GLU A 137 -24.84 -0.72 10.51
CA GLU A 137 -25.99 -1.24 11.25
C GLU A 137 -27.00 -1.85 10.27
N SER A 138 -27.45 -3.07 10.51
CA SER A 138 -28.39 -3.77 9.64
C SER A 138 -29.36 -4.68 10.41
N GLY A 139 -30.54 -4.98 9.83
CA GLY A 139 -31.50 -5.90 10.42
C GLY A 139 -31.16 -7.38 10.22
N GLU A 140 -30.26 -7.70 9.29
CA GLU A 140 -29.79 -9.05 8.98
C GLU A 140 -28.26 -9.05 8.88
N ALA A 141 -27.63 -10.19 9.15
CA ALA A 141 -26.18 -10.32 8.91
C ALA A 141 -25.88 -10.16 7.41
N PRO A 142 -24.95 -9.26 7.02
CA PRO A 142 -24.62 -9.09 5.62
C PRO A 142 -24.03 -10.38 5.05
N ALA A 143 -24.57 -10.83 3.90
CA ALA A 143 -24.04 -11.98 3.18
C ALA A 143 -22.75 -11.59 2.47
N GLY A 144 -21.61 -12.11 2.94
CA GLY A 144 -20.33 -12.05 2.27
C GLY A 144 -19.81 -10.62 2.03
N VAL A 145 -18.77 -10.24 2.73
CA VAL A 145 -18.01 -9.02 2.42
C VAL A 145 -17.08 -9.38 1.27
N ALA A 146 -17.35 -8.84 0.09
CA ALA A 146 -16.50 -9.05 -1.08
C ALA A 146 -15.27 -8.13 -0.97
N GLY A 147 -14.06 -8.71 -1.06
CA GLY A 147 -12.86 -7.94 -1.34
C GLY A 147 -11.83 -7.81 -0.21
N GLY A 148 -11.41 -8.91 0.43
CA GLY A 148 -10.18 -8.91 1.25
C GLY A 148 -10.23 -8.12 2.56
N GLU A 149 -11.40 -7.61 2.96
CA GLU A 149 -11.60 -6.85 4.19
C GLU A 149 -11.75 -7.78 5.39
N LYS A 150 -11.02 -7.50 6.47
CA LYS A 150 -11.23 -8.16 7.76
C LYS A 150 -12.51 -7.59 8.37
N GLY A 151 -13.54 -8.42 8.55
CA GLY A 151 -14.82 -7.98 9.09
C GLY A 151 -15.24 -8.76 10.33
N VAL A 152 -15.83 -8.07 11.31
CA VAL A 152 -16.44 -8.67 12.50
C VAL A 152 -17.90 -8.25 12.57
N THR A 153 -18.81 -9.22 12.58
CA THR A 153 -20.26 -8.98 12.78
C THR A 153 -20.68 -9.41 14.19
N ARG A 154 -21.36 -8.52 14.89
CA ARG A 154 -21.93 -8.80 16.21
C ARG A 154 -23.44 -8.50 16.21
N ARG A 155 -24.21 -9.29 16.97
CA ARG A 155 -25.64 -9.10 17.12
C ARG A 155 -25.97 -8.43 18.43
N TYR A 156 -26.76 -7.36 18.35
CA TYR A 156 -27.28 -6.62 19.51
C TYR A 156 -28.82 -6.56 19.44
N GLY A 157 -29.46 -7.48 20.17
CA GLY A 157 -30.94 -7.63 20.08
C GLY A 157 -31.40 -8.03 18.69
N GLY A 158 -32.15 -7.14 18.04
CA GLY A 158 -32.66 -7.31 16.66
C GLY A 158 -31.76 -6.70 15.57
N THR A 159 -30.62 -6.12 15.95
CA THR A 159 -29.72 -5.40 15.05
C THR A 159 -28.38 -6.12 14.94
N PHE A 160 -27.82 -6.15 13.74
CA PHE A 160 -26.45 -6.59 13.48
C PHE A 160 -25.57 -5.36 13.25
N VAL A 161 -24.43 -5.33 13.89
CA VAL A 161 -23.37 -4.33 13.66
C VAL A 161 -22.18 -5.05 13.03
N THR A 162 -21.82 -4.63 11.84
CA THR A 162 -20.65 -5.14 11.12
C THR A 162 -19.60 -4.06 11.05
N ILE A 163 -18.40 -4.37 11.49
CA ILE A 163 -17.22 -3.52 11.40
C ILE A 163 -16.31 -4.13 10.35
N LEU A 164 -16.02 -3.37 9.31
CA LEU A 164 -15.09 -3.71 8.24
C LEU A 164 -13.88 -2.80 8.34
N GLU A 165 -12.70 -3.35 8.14
CA GLU A 165 -11.45 -2.59 8.11
C GLU A 165 -10.85 -2.69 6.72
N ARG A 166 -10.61 -1.53 6.08
CA ARG A 166 -9.85 -1.48 4.84
C ARG A 166 -8.40 -1.80 5.18
N SER A 167 -7.88 -2.89 4.62
CA SER A 167 -6.46 -3.21 4.77
C SER A 167 -5.62 -1.99 4.38
N GLU A 168 -4.64 -1.66 5.17
CA GLU A 168 -3.60 -0.74 4.73
C GLU A 168 -2.96 -1.38 3.49
N ILE A 169 -3.09 -0.73 2.35
CA ILE A 169 -2.28 -1.08 1.19
C ILE A 169 -0.90 -0.52 1.50
N THR A 170 -0.17 -1.23 2.35
CA THR A 170 1.24 -0.95 2.51
C THR A 170 1.90 -1.44 1.23
N MET A 171 2.27 -0.53 0.34
CA MET A 171 3.08 -0.87 -0.82
C MET A 171 4.36 -1.55 -0.32
N ILE A 172 4.55 -2.79 -0.76
CA ILE A 172 5.78 -3.52 -0.42
C ILE A 172 6.85 -3.12 -1.44
N VAL A 173 7.69 -2.18 -1.04
CA VAL A 173 8.87 -1.77 -1.80
C VAL A 173 10.00 -2.77 -1.54
N ALA A 174 10.59 -3.29 -2.61
CA ALA A 174 11.74 -4.19 -2.55
C ALA A 174 12.96 -3.57 -3.23
N VAL A 175 14.13 -3.66 -2.59
CA VAL A 175 15.41 -3.24 -3.17
C VAL A 175 16.11 -4.46 -3.76
N CYS A 176 16.52 -4.37 -5.03
CA CYS A 176 17.33 -5.39 -5.72
C CYS A 176 18.76 -4.85 -5.92
N PRO A 177 19.69 -5.09 -4.96
CA PRO A 177 21.03 -4.52 -5.00
C PRO A 177 21.98 -5.35 -5.86
N GLY A 178 22.85 -4.66 -6.58
CA GLY A 178 23.89 -5.32 -7.34
C GLY A 178 24.94 -4.38 -7.90
N SER A 179 26.05 -4.92 -8.40
CA SER A 179 27.06 -4.13 -9.14
C SER A 179 26.65 -3.92 -10.59
N PHE A 180 25.98 -4.87 -11.21
CA PHE A 180 25.48 -4.84 -12.60
C PHE A 180 26.54 -4.36 -13.63
N ASP A 181 27.72 -4.94 -13.58
CA ASP A 181 28.86 -4.50 -14.40
C ASP A 181 29.34 -5.62 -15.35
N PRO A 182 28.63 -5.88 -16.48
CA PRO A 182 27.36 -5.34 -16.91
C PRO A 182 26.15 -6.08 -16.28
N VAL A 183 24.94 -5.53 -16.50
CA VAL A 183 23.70 -6.26 -16.26
C VAL A 183 23.61 -7.47 -17.21
N THR A 184 23.21 -8.64 -16.68
CA THR A 184 23.07 -9.90 -17.43
C THR A 184 21.62 -10.31 -17.61
N THR A 185 21.35 -11.28 -18.49
CA THR A 185 20.01 -11.87 -18.63
C THR A 185 19.52 -12.49 -17.32
N GLY A 186 20.42 -13.07 -16.51
CA GLY A 186 20.09 -13.58 -15.19
C GLY A 186 19.67 -12.50 -14.19
N HIS A 187 20.32 -11.33 -14.21
CA HIS A 187 19.87 -10.19 -13.38
C HIS A 187 18.48 -9.72 -13.81
N LEU A 188 18.23 -9.60 -15.12
CA LEU A 188 16.94 -9.16 -15.64
C LEU A 188 15.83 -10.15 -15.31
N ASP A 189 16.09 -11.46 -15.31
CA ASP A 189 15.14 -12.50 -14.87
C ASP A 189 14.73 -12.28 -13.41
N ILE A 190 15.68 -12.08 -12.51
CA ILE A 190 15.42 -11.82 -11.08
C ILE A 190 14.59 -10.53 -10.91
N ILE A 191 14.97 -9.44 -11.60
CA ILE A 191 14.25 -8.16 -11.52
C ILE A 191 12.80 -8.34 -11.99
N ARG A 192 12.56 -8.97 -13.14
CA ARG A 192 11.20 -9.22 -13.67
C ARG A 192 10.35 -10.05 -12.71
N ARG A 193 10.93 -11.08 -12.13
CA ARG A 193 10.22 -11.92 -11.16
C ARG A 193 9.95 -11.20 -9.86
N ALA A 194 10.86 -10.34 -9.41
CA ALA A 194 10.63 -9.46 -8.26
C ALA A 194 9.48 -8.47 -8.54
N CYS A 195 9.41 -7.87 -9.74
CA CYS A 195 8.29 -7.01 -10.15
C CYS A 195 6.93 -7.74 -10.18
N GLY A 196 6.91 -9.05 -10.39
CA GLY A 196 5.70 -9.88 -10.29
C GLY A 196 5.27 -10.23 -8.86
N ILE A 197 6.11 -9.95 -7.86
CA ILE A 197 5.87 -10.30 -6.44
C ILE A 197 5.61 -9.06 -5.59
N PHE A 198 6.34 -7.96 -5.84
CA PHE A 198 6.34 -6.74 -5.05
C PHE A 198 5.65 -5.60 -5.80
N ASP A 199 5.06 -4.68 -5.04
CA ASP A 199 4.34 -3.54 -5.62
C ASP A 199 5.28 -2.55 -6.31
N HIS A 200 6.52 -2.40 -5.80
CA HIS A 200 7.58 -1.60 -6.43
C HIS A 200 8.96 -2.23 -6.19
N VAL A 201 9.81 -2.21 -7.22
CA VAL A 201 11.19 -2.73 -7.15
C VAL A 201 12.17 -1.62 -7.46
N VAL A 202 13.05 -1.32 -6.51
CA VAL A 202 14.16 -0.37 -6.70
C VAL A 202 15.42 -1.16 -7.02
N VAL A 203 15.93 -1.06 -8.23
CA VAL A 203 17.21 -1.67 -8.61
C VAL A 203 18.35 -0.76 -8.14
N ALA A 204 19.04 -1.17 -7.08
CA ALA A 204 20.10 -0.39 -6.44
C ALA A 204 21.48 -0.73 -7.03
N VAL A 205 22.02 0.18 -7.82
CA VAL A 205 23.33 0.03 -8.47
C VAL A 205 24.45 0.47 -7.51
N GLY A 206 25.11 -0.49 -6.90
CA GLY A 206 26.16 -0.22 -5.91
C GLY A 206 27.40 0.46 -6.50
N SER A 207 27.82 1.58 -5.89
CA SER A 207 29.12 2.21 -6.09
C SER A 207 30.14 1.59 -5.14
N ASN A 208 30.68 0.39 -5.47
CA ASN A 208 31.65 -0.25 -4.60
C ASN A 208 33.06 0.29 -4.82
N LEU A 209 33.54 1.09 -3.89
CA LEU A 209 34.89 1.68 -3.90
C LEU A 209 36.04 0.64 -3.91
N ARG A 210 35.76 -0.61 -3.49
CA ARG A 210 36.73 -1.69 -3.44
C ARG A 210 36.81 -2.54 -4.72
N LYS A 211 35.77 -2.55 -5.55
CA LYS A 211 35.78 -3.22 -6.86
C LYS A 211 35.95 -2.16 -7.93
N LYS A 212 37.07 -2.22 -8.68
CA LYS A 212 37.25 -1.40 -9.90
C LYS A 212 36.22 -1.85 -10.93
N SER A 213 35.02 -1.24 -10.87
CA SER A 213 34.02 -1.40 -11.92
C SER A 213 34.53 -0.75 -13.20
N ARG A 214 34.29 -1.35 -14.35
CA ARG A 214 34.73 -0.80 -15.64
C ARG A 214 33.86 0.41 -16.04
N LEU A 215 32.61 0.40 -15.63
CA LEU A 215 31.67 1.50 -15.85
C LEU A 215 31.35 2.26 -14.57
N PRO A 216 31.21 3.58 -14.61
CA PRO A 216 30.63 4.37 -13.54
C PRO A 216 29.25 3.88 -13.16
N ALA A 217 28.84 4.03 -11.88
CA ALA A 217 27.53 3.56 -11.39
C ALA A 217 26.36 4.17 -12.20
N ALA A 218 26.45 5.46 -12.54
CA ALA A 218 25.44 6.14 -13.33
C ALA A 218 25.24 5.55 -14.74
N GLU A 219 26.34 5.10 -15.40
CA GLU A 219 26.23 4.46 -16.71
C GLU A 219 25.65 3.05 -16.59
N ARG A 220 26.01 2.30 -15.54
CA ARG A 220 25.40 0.98 -15.27
C ARG A 220 23.90 1.10 -14.99
N ALA A 221 23.49 2.13 -14.26
CA ALA A 221 22.09 2.43 -14.02
C ALA A 221 21.35 2.70 -15.34
N ARG A 222 21.87 3.54 -16.24
CA ARG A 222 21.26 3.80 -17.56
C ARG A 222 21.09 2.53 -18.41
N LEU A 223 22.07 1.59 -18.35
CA LEU A 223 21.94 0.32 -19.05
C LEU A 223 20.81 -0.53 -18.49
N ILE A 224 20.59 -0.50 -17.18
CA ILE A 224 19.48 -1.20 -16.54
C ILE A 224 18.15 -0.54 -16.90
N GLU A 225 18.04 0.77 -16.81
CA GLU A 225 16.84 1.54 -17.22
C GLU A 225 16.43 1.18 -18.65
N LYS A 226 17.39 1.10 -19.56
CA LYS A 226 17.14 0.75 -20.97
C LYS A 226 16.50 -0.64 -21.11
N VAL A 227 16.89 -1.61 -20.29
CA VAL A 227 16.39 -3.00 -20.41
C VAL A 227 15.21 -3.32 -19.51
N THR A 228 14.88 -2.41 -18.58
CA THR A 228 13.70 -2.51 -17.71
C THR A 228 12.56 -1.58 -18.10
N GLY A 229 12.72 -0.72 -19.13
CA GLY A 229 11.74 0.29 -19.54
C GLY A 229 10.36 -0.21 -19.96
N GLY A 230 10.16 -1.52 -20.08
CA GLY A 230 8.84 -2.15 -20.26
C GLY A 230 8.16 -2.62 -18.99
N LEU A 231 8.76 -2.39 -17.80
CA LEU A 231 8.21 -2.74 -16.49
C LEU A 231 7.64 -1.46 -15.84
N GLU A 232 6.39 -1.52 -15.37
CA GLU A 232 5.69 -0.33 -14.84
C GLU A 232 6.06 -0.02 -13.40
N ASN A 233 6.50 -1.03 -12.62
CA ASN A 233 6.74 -0.94 -11.19
C ASN A 233 8.22 -1.11 -10.80
N VAL A 234 9.13 -0.59 -11.63
CA VAL A 234 10.57 -0.61 -11.36
C VAL A 234 11.18 0.79 -11.48
N SER A 235 12.09 1.10 -10.58
CA SER A 235 13.01 2.24 -10.68
C SER A 235 14.45 1.77 -10.56
N VAL A 236 15.38 2.58 -11.07
CA VAL A 236 16.82 2.29 -11.01
C VAL A 236 17.53 3.46 -10.37
N GLU A 237 18.29 3.19 -9.31
CA GLU A 237 18.99 4.22 -8.57
C GLU A 237 20.43 3.83 -8.26
N VAL A 238 21.29 4.82 -8.16
CA VAL A 238 22.68 4.61 -7.70
C VAL A 238 22.67 4.60 -6.18
N MET A 239 23.14 3.49 -5.63
CA MET A 239 23.26 3.31 -4.19
C MET A 239 24.66 3.71 -3.72
N GLU A 240 24.71 4.66 -2.80
CA GLU A 240 25.92 5.04 -2.06
C GLU A 240 25.79 4.62 -0.59
N GLY A 241 26.90 4.26 0.03
CA GLY A 241 26.91 3.86 1.44
C GLY A 241 26.41 2.44 1.70
N LEU A 242 25.69 2.27 2.84
CA LEU A 242 25.21 0.97 3.29
C LEU A 242 23.83 0.64 2.66
N LEU A 243 23.66 -0.62 2.31
CA LEU A 243 22.39 -1.12 1.76
C LEU A 243 21.20 -0.85 2.71
N VAL A 244 21.41 -0.98 4.00
CA VAL A 244 20.35 -0.78 5.00
C VAL A 244 19.90 0.68 5.10
N ASP A 245 20.81 1.63 4.93
CA ASP A 245 20.47 3.05 4.94
C ASP A 245 19.72 3.42 3.65
N PHE A 246 20.21 2.95 2.51
CA PHE A 246 19.52 3.11 1.23
C PHE A 246 18.10 2.49 1.28
N ALA A 247 17.95 1.27 1.82
CA ALA A 247 16.65 0.62 1.94
C ALA A 247 15.70 1.44 2.83
N ARG A 248 16.21 2.05 3.89
CA ARG A 248 15.41 2.93 4.78
C ARG A 248 14.95 4.21 4.06
N ASP A 249 15.84 4.83 3.28
CA ASP A 249 15.52 6.04 2.51
C ASP A 249 14.48 5.75 1.41
N GLN A 250 14.44 4.51 0.90
CA GLN A 250 13.45 4.03 -0.07
C GLN A 250 12.18 3.46 0.59
N GLU A 251 12.04 3.56 1.91
CA GLU A 251 10.95 2.92 2.68
C GLU A 251 10.78 1.42 2.38
N ALA A 252 11.85 0.76 1.94
CA ALA A 252 11.81 -0.63 1.52
C ALA A 252 11.77 -1.58 2.73
N LYS A 253 10.90 -2.58 2.63
CA LYS A 253 10.74 -3.65 3.62
C LYS A 253 11.48 -4.92 3.23
N VAL A 254 11.93 -5.02 1.98
CA VAL A 254 12.50 -6.25 1.42
C VAL A 254 13.77 -5.97 0.63
N VAL A 255 14.79 -6.80 0.81
CA VAL A 255 15.94 -6.94 -0.09
C VAL A 255 15.79 -8.21 -0.91
N VAL A 256 15.84 -8.10 -2.23
CA VAL A 256 15.79 -9.25 -3.14
C VAL A 256 17.21 -9.63 -3.57
N LYS A 257 17.56 -10.89 -3.40
CA LYS A 257 18.84 -11.46 -3.83
C LYS A 257 18.62 -12.65 -4.76
N GLY A 258 19.30 -12.67 -5.90
CA GLY A 258 19.33 -13.82 -6.78
C GLY A 258 20.34 -14.86 -6.29
N LEU A 259 19.93 -16.13 -6.19
CA LEU A 259 20.82 -17.25 -5.88
C LEU A 259 21.01 -18.13 -7.11
N ARG A 260 22.26 -18.38 -7.50
CA ARG A 260 22.63 -19.23 -8.65
C ARG A 260 23.05 -20.63 -8.21
N ALA A 261 23.72 -20.72 -7.05
CA ALA A 261 24.24 -21.97 -6.51
C ALA A 261 24.17 -21.94 -4.96
N VAL A 262 24.32 -23.11 -4.37
CA VAL A 262 24.35 -23.24 -2.90
C VAL A 262 25.52 -22.47 -2.29
N SER A 263 26.64 -22.37 -3.00
CA SER A 263 27.84 -21.61 -2.58
C SER A 263 27.54 -20.09 -2.43
N ASP A 264 26.60 -19.53 -3.22
CA ASP A 264 26.23 -18.13 -3.09
C ASP A 264 25.44 -17.90 -1.79
N PHE A 265 24.70 -18.92 -1.34
CA PHE A 265 23.77 -18.81 -0.21
C PHE A 265 24.49 -18.46 1.11
N GLU A 266 25.64 -19.06 1.40
CA GLU A 266 26.32 -18.82 2.67
C GLU A 266 26.70 -17.35 2.86
N SER A 267 27.29 -16.73 1.83
CA SER A 267 27.71 -15.33 1.88
C SER A 267 26.51 -14.36 1.88
N GLU A 268 25.47 -14.68 1.14
CA GLU A 268 24.25 -13.85 1.09
C GLU A 268 23.43 -14.00 2.39
N PHE A 269 23.45 -15.18 3.01
CA PHE A 269 22.84 -15.41 4.31
C PHE A 269 23.53 -14.61 5.42
N GLU A 270 24.87 -14.60 5.47
CA GLU A 270 25.62 -13.76 6.42
C GLU A 270 25.25 -12.28 6.25
N GLN A 271 25.19 -11.80 5.01
CA GLN A 271 24.76 -10.42 4.73
C GLN A 271 23.33 -10.13 5.18
N ALA A 272 22.40 -11.08 4.95
CA ALA A 272 21.02 -10.95 5.39
C ALA A 272 20.91 -10.80 6.90
N GLN A 273 21.68 -11.62 7.66
CA GLN A 273 21.71 -11.53 9.13
C GLN A 273 22.28 -10.18 9.61
N LEU A 274 23.33 -9.66 8.96
CA LEU A 274 23.89 -8.36 9.28
C LEU A 274 22.91 -7.24 8.98
N ASN A 275 22.24 -7.27 7.82
CA ASN A 275 21.23 -6.30 7.44
C ASN A 275 20.09 -6.28 8.46
N ARG A 276 19.56 -7.44 8.86
CA ARG A 276 18.50 -7.57 9.86
C ARG A 276 18.93 -7.06 11.24
N LYS A 277 20.19 -7.24 11.62
CA LYS A 277 20.73 -6.70 12.87
C LYS A 277 20.76 -5.17 12.87
N MET A 278 21.09 -4.54 11.72
CA MET A 278 21.18 -3.09 11.56
C MET A 278 19.82 -2.44 11.29
N TYR A 279 18.92 -3.15 10.64
CA TYR A 279 17.56 -2.71 10.33
C TYR A 279 16.58 -3.89 10.52
N PRO A 280 16.00 -4.07 11.72
CA PRO A 280 15.21 -5.25 12.09
C PRO A 280 13.94 -5.46 11.25
N GLU A 281 13.42 -4.40 10.64
CA GLU A 281 12.22 -4.45 9.79
C GLU A 281 12.52 -4.87 8.34
N LEU A 282 13.81 -4.94 7.96
CA LEU A 282 14.23 -5.28 6.60
C LEU A 282 14.41 -6.80 6.47
N GLU A 283 13.58 -7.44 5.67
CA GLU A 283 13.67 -8.87 5.37
C GLU A 283 14.42 -9.12 4.06
N THR A 284 15.10 -10.28 3.96
CA THR A 284 15.77 -10.67 2.72
C THR A 284 15.04 -11.84 2.07
N VAL A 285 14.66 -11.67 0.82
CA VAL A 285 14.02 -12.69 -0.01
C VAL A 285 15.00 -13.18 -1.06
N PHE A 286 15.19 -14.50 -1.13
CA PHE A 286 16.03 -15.15 -2.12
C PHE A 286 15.20 -15.67 -3.28
N ILE A 287 15.55 -15.28 -4.50
CA ILE A 287 14.93 -15.79 -5.74
C ILE A 287 15.96 -16.68 -6.42
N MET A 288 15.65 -17.97 -6.60
CA MET A 288 16.53 -18.91 -7.31
C MET A 288 16.61 -18.53 -8.79
N ALA A 289 17.81 -18.37 -9.31
CA ALA A 289 18.03 -18.15 -10.74
C ALA A 289 17.46 -19.31 -11.57
N ALA A 290 16.91 -19.01 -12.73
CA ALA A 290 16.53 -20.06 -13.68
C ALA A 290 17.76 -20.91 -14.06
N ALA A 291 17.56 -22.20 -14.32
CA ALA A 291 18.65 -23.15 -14.59
C ALA A 291 19.56 -22.67 -15.74
N GLU A 292 18.98 -22.04 -16.76
CA GLU A 292 19.69 -21.46 -17.91
C GLU A 292 20.57 -20.25 -17.58
N HIS A 293 20.40 -19.66 -16.37
CA HIS A 293 21.17 -18.50 -15.88
C HIS A 293 22.09 -18.86 -14.70
N SER A 294 22.09 -20.10 -14.23
CA SER A 294 22.81 -20.53 -13.03
C SER A 294 24.34 -20.35 -13.12
N PHE A 295 24.90 -20.44 -14.31
CA PHE A 295 26.34 -20.25 -14.58
C PHE A 295 26.71 -18.80 -14.87
N LEU A 296 25.74 -17.89 -15.00
CA LEU A 296 25.94 -16.56 -15.52
C LEU A 296 26.33 -15.57 -14.43
N SER A 297 27.42 -14.82 -14.63
CA SER A 297 27.83 -13.70 -13.78
C SER A 297 28.37 -12.54 -14.63
N SER A 298 28.33 -11.32 -14.09
CA SER A 298 28.95 -10.17 -14.75
C SER A 298 30.44 -10.40 -15.01
N SER A 299 31.14 -11.09 -14.12
CA SER A 299 32.58 -11.37 -14.27
C SER A 299 32.86 -12.27 -15.47
N VAL A 300 32.07 -13.34 -15.63
CA VAL A 300 32.16 -14.24 -16.78
C VAL A 300 31.85 -13.50 -18.09
N VAL A 301 30.84 -12.64 -18.09
CA VAL A 301 30.51 -11.85 -19.29
C VAL A 301 31.62 -10.90 -19.66
N ARG A 302 32.23 -10.22 -18.68
CA ARG A 302 33.40 -9.36 -18.91
C ARG A 302 34.58 -10.11 -19.47
N GLU A 303 34.88 -11.26 -18.93
CA GLU A 303 35.98 -12.11 -19.41
C GLU A 303 35.77 -12.54 -20.86
N ILE A 304 34.60 -13.07 -21.18
CA ILE A 304 34.27 -13.48 -22.55
C ILE A 304 34.34 -12.28 -23.52
N ALA A 305 33.76 -11.14 -23.15
CA ALA A 305 33.78 -9.94 -23.99
C ALA A 305 35.21 -9.40 -24.20
N SER A 306 36.04 -9.39 -23.15
CA SER A 306 37.44 -8.91 -23.24
C SER A 306 38.35 -9.78 -24.14
N LEU A 307 37.98 -11.04 -24.29
CA LEU A 307 38.67 -11.99 -25.19
C LEU A 307 38.03 -12.01 -26.60
N GLY A 308 37.11 -11.12 -26.90
CA GLY A 308 36.41 -11.06 -28.19
C GLY A 308 35.37 -12.15 -28.40
N GLY A 309 34.97 -12.85 -27.33
CA GLY A 309 33.97 -13.91 -27.39
C GLY A 309 32.52 -13.36 -27.56
N GLU A 310 31.63 -14.23 -28.02
CA GLU A 310 30.23 -13.90 -28.22
C GLU A 310 29.46 -13.81 -26.88
N VAL A 311 28.82 -12.67 -26.63
CA VAL A 311 28.03 -12.42 -25.40
C VAL A 311 26.53 -12.34 -25.64
N ARG A 312 26.07 -12.63 -26.86
CA ARG A 312 24.65 -12.76 -27.19
C ARG A 312 23.99 -13.84 -26.33
N GLY A 313 22.80 -13.51 -25.78
CA GLY A 313 22.10 -14.39 -24.85
C GLY A 313 22.61 -14.33 -23.40
N LEU A 314 23.82 -13.77 -23.15
CA LEU A 314 24.35 -13.58 -21.80
C LEU A 314 23.96 -12.22 -21.23
N VAL A 315 23.76 -11.22 -22.11
CA VAL A 315 23.26 -9.89 -21.78
C VAL A 315 21.95 -9.62 -22.52
N PRO A 316 21.09 -8.73 -21.99
CA PRO A 316 19.88 -8.33 -22.69
C PRO A 316 20.20 -7.73 -24.06
N GLU A 317 19.40 -8.07 -25.08
CA GLU A 317 19.63 -7.66 -26.48
C GLU A 317 19.73 -6.12 -26.62
N GLY A 318 18.95 -5.37 -25.84
CA GLY A 318 18.96 -3.90 -25.86
C GLY A 318 20.29 -3.24 -25.53
N ILE A 319 21.22 -3.97 -24.91
CA ILE A 319 22.55 -3.45 -24.52
C ILE A 319 23.71 -4.25 -25.15
N LEU A 320 23.42 -5.21 -26.00
CA LEU A 320 24.41 -6.14 -26.55
C LEU A 320 25.58 -5.40 -27.22
N GLU A 321 25.31 -4.49 -28.13
CA GLU A 321 26.34 -3.74 -28.85
C GLU A 321 27.14 -2.83 -27.92
N THR A 322 26.46 -2.17 -26.99
CA THR A 322 27.11 -1.33 -25.96
C THR A 322 28.09 -2.14 -25.11
N VAL A 323 27.69 -3.36 -24.71
CA VAL A 323 28.57 -4.27 -23.94
C VAL A 323 29.78 -4.71 -24.77
N ARG A 324 29.58 -5.06 -26.04
CA ARG A 324 30.67 -5.39 -26.96
C ARG A 324 31.66 -4.25 -27.10
N GLU A 325 31.19 -3.03 -27.37
CA GLU A 325 32.06 -1.85 -27.52
C GLU A 325 32.89 -1.58 -26.27
N ILE A 326 32.25 -1.58 -25.09
CA ILE A 326 32.90 -1.20 -23.83
C ILE A 326 33.88 -2.27 -23.33
N TYR A 327 33.53 -3.54 -23.45
CA TYR A 327 34.32 -4.62 -22.84
C TYR A 327 35.27 -5.34 -23.82
N SER A 328 35.07 -5.23 -25.17
CA SER A 328 36.03 -5.72 -26.15
C SER A 328 37.21 -4.78 -26.38
N SER A 329 37.13 -3.51 -26.01
CA SER A 329 38.26 -2.59 -26.04
C SER A 329 39.24 -2.93 -24.92
N ALA A 330 39.93 -4.03 -25.02
CA ALA A 330 41.14 -4.28 -24.28
C ALA A 330 42.21 -3.38 -24.89
N ASP A 331 42.36 -2.15 -24.39
CA ASP A 331 43.63 -1.46 -24.46
C ASP A 331 44.65 -2.37 -23.79
N GLY A 332 45.46 -2.99 -24.64
CA GLY A 332 46.63 -3.67 -24.21
C GLY A 332 47.58 -2.70 -23.50
N ASN A 333 47.52 -2.75 -22.18
CA ASN A 333 48.64 -2.36 -21.33
C ASN A 333 48.77 -3.47 -20.28
N ILE A 334 49.65 -4.44 -20.60
CA ILE A 334 50.27 -5.35 -19.68
C ILE A 334 51.30 -4.57 -18.87
#